data_8669123834581f7762a09b8a367cd311
#
_entry.id   8669123834581f7762a09b8a367cd311
#
_cell.length_a   1.000
_cell.length_b   1.000
_cell.length_c   1.000
_cell.angle_alpha   90.00
_cell.angle_beta   90.00
_cell.angle_gamma   90.00
#
_symmetry.space_group_name_H-M   'P 1'
#
loop_
_entity.id
_entity.type
_entity.pdbx_description
1 polymer ?
#
loop_
_entity_poly.entity_id
_entity_poly.type
_entity_poly.pdbx_seq_one_letter_code
_entity_poly.pdbx_strand_id
1 'polypeptide(L)'
;MKSIHFLMSQSGKLAVLMALAAGGAQAQDAYPSQAVTLIVSSDAGGTTDMAARMIADPLSKALGKPVVVENRPGGSGAIAASVVKRAKPDGYTLLVQYSGYQVITPHVVKVAFDPIKDFAPVANILVAPQVIVVRPDLPIKTLPELVSYARANPGKLTYASSGNGSLQHVTGELIHQLARVDITHVPYKGTGPAITDLLGGNVDMTFTTAPPLIGHIKSGKLRPLAVTGNVALATFPDVPTTASIKGYEKIDV
;
A
#
# COMPACT_ATOMS: atom_id res chain seq x y z
N MET A 1 -48.40 37.31 55.05
CA MET A 1 -48.22 37.61 53.60
C MET A 1 -46.76 37.69 53.16
N LYS A 2 -45.73 37.56 53.95
CA LYS A 2 -44.30 37.62 53.51
C LYS A 2 -43.65 36.29 53.09
N SER A 3 -44.26 35.12 53.47
CA SER A 3 -43.66 33.80 53.18
C SER A 3 -43.95 33.27 51.80
N ILE A 4 -45.01 33.71 51.12
CA ILE A 4 -45.40 33.20 49.77
C ILE A 4 -44.52 33.77 48.65
N HIS A 5 -44.06 35.02 48.80
CA HIS A 5 -43.17 35.66 47.79
C HIS A 5 -41.76 35.08 47.77
N PHE A 6 -41.26 34.50 48.87
CA PHE A 6 -39.96 33.89 48.94
C PHE A 6 -39.91 32.53 48.22
N LEU A 7 -40.96 31.73 48.32
CA LEU A 7 -41.07 30.42 47.67
C LEU A 7 -41.18 30.52 46.14
N MET A 8 -41.90 31.53 45.62
CA MET A 8 -41.99 31.74 44.17
C MET A 8 -40.66 32.20 43.52
N SER A 9 -39.82 32.94 44.26
CA SER A 9 -38.50 33.37 43.76
C SER A 9 -37.48 32.24 43.62
N GLN A 10 -37.57 31.22 44.48
CA GLN A 10 -36.66 30.06 44.44
C GLN A 10 -37.03 29.09 43.28
N SER A 11 -38.31 28.89 43.03
CA SER A 11 -38.79 28.04 41.93
C SER A 11 -38.45 28.60 40.55
N GLY A 12 -38.47 29.93 40.37
CA GLY A 12 -38.04 30.57 39.12
C GLY A 12 -36.54 30.43 38.84
N LYS A 13 -35.71 30.53 39.89
CA LYS A 13 -34.25 30.34 39.76
C LYS A 13 -33.87 28.90 39.41
N LEU A 14 -34.59 27.92 39.97
CA LEU A 14 -34.35 26.50 39.68
C LEU A 14 -34.77 26.12 38.25
N ALA A 15 -35.86 26.69 37.75
CA ALA A 15 -36.31 26.46 36.35
C ALA A 15 -35.34 27.07 35.34
N VAL A 16 -34.75 28.24 35.60
CA VAL A 16 -33.74 28.86 34.76
C VAL A 16 -32.44 28.06 34.76
N LEU A 17 -32.00 27.51 35.88
CA LEU A 17 -30.82 26.64 35.96
C LEU A 17 -31.04 25.32 35.20
N MET A 18 -32.23 24.69 35.25
CA MET A 18 -32.54 23.50 34.49
C MET A 18 -32.63 23.78 32.99
N ALA A 19 -33.12 24.93 32.54
CA ALA A 19 -33.16 25.32 31.14
C ALA A 19 -31.75 25.57 30.55
N LEU A 20 -30.82 26.09 31.35
CA LEU A 20 -29.42 26.26 30.96
C LEU A 20 -28.64 24.94 30.89
N ALA A 21 -29.01 23.95 31.71
CA ALA A 21 -28.39 22.61 31.67
C ALA A 21 -28.86 21.75 30.45
N ALA A 22 -30.06 22.02 29.92
CA ALA A 22 -30.59 21.31 28.74
C ALA A 22 -30.01 21.79 27.42
N GLY A 23 -29.32 22.95 27.36
CA GLY A 23 -28.73 23.52 26.14
C GLY A 23 -27.40 22.93 25.70
N GLY A 24 -26.82 21.98 26.45
CA GLY A 24 -25.44 21.51 26.23
C GLY A 24 -25.28 20.14 25.57
N ALA A 25 -26.36 19.44 25.23
CA ALA A 25 -26.24 18.22 24.44
C ALA A 25 -26.06 18.56 22.96
N GLN A 26 -24.85 18.99 22.58
CA GLN A 26 -24.45 18.96 21.18
C GLN A 26 -24.52 17.50 20.75
N ALA A 27 -25.48 17.16 19.91
CA ALA A 27 -25.47 15.88 19.21
C ALA A 27 -24.15 15.82 18.46
N GLN A 28 -23.22 14.98 18.93
CA GLN A 28 -22.04 14.65 18.13
C GLN A 28 -22.56 14.12 16.82
N ASP A 29 -22.32 14.83 15.72
CA ASP A 29 -22.68 14.36 14.40
C ASP A 29 -22.19 12.93 14.25
N ALA A 30 -23.11 12.03 13.89
CA ALA A 30 -22.77 10.61 13.75
C ALA A 30 -21.65 10.47 12.71
N TYR A 31 -20.55 9.84 13.10
CA TYR A 31 -19.45 9.54 12.16
C TYR A 31 -19.91 8.49 11.13
N PRO A 32 -19.60 8.71 9.83
CA PRO A 32 -19.02 9.91 9.22
C PRO A 32 -20.10 10.94 8.84
N SER A 33 -19.87 12.24 9.13
CA SER A 33 -20.74 13.35 8.72
C SER A 33 -20.37 13.90 7.34
N GLN A 34 -19.17 13.63 6.84
CA GLN A 34 -18.61 14.12 5.57
C GLN A 34 -17.84 13.01 4.82
N ALA A 35 -17.28 13.32 3.65
CA ALA A 35 -16.49 12.39 2.87
C ALA A 35 -15.23 11.91 3.61
N VAL A 36 -14.86 10.65 3.42
CA VAL A 36 -13.62 10.04 3.90
C VAL A 36 -12.61 10.02 2.75
N THR A 37 -11.37 10.44 2.99
CA THR A 37 -10.31 10.45 1.98
C THR A 37 -9.30 9.33 2.25
N LEU A 38 -9.04 8.50 1.25
CA LEU A 38 -8.00 7.49 1.23
C LEU A 38 -6.76 8.06 0.52
N ILE A 39 -5.74 8.42 1.29
CA ILE A 39 -4.45 8.89 0.76
C ILE A 39 -3.60 7.68 0.39
N VAL A 40 -3.34 7.51 -0.91
CA VAL A 40 -2.61 6.36 -1.47
C VAL A 40 -1.15 6.74 -1.72
N SER A 41 -0.23 5.93 -1.19
CA SER A 41 1.21 6.20 -1.23
C SER A 41 1.92 5.90 -2.56
N SER A 42 1.17 5.53 -3.60
CA SER A 42 1.73 5.19 -4.92
C SER A 42 0.98 5.88 -6.05
N ASP A 43 1.56 5.86 -7.25
CA ASP A 43 0.91 6.32 -8.47
C ASP A 43 -0.31 5.45 -8.81
N ALA A 44 -1.21 5.99 -9.64
CA ALA A 44 -2.37 5.28 -10.16
C ALA A 44 -1.95 4.01 -10.95
N GLY A 45 -2.77 2.97 -10.88
CA GLY A 45 -2.55 1.69 -11.57
C GLY A 45 -1.61 0.72 -10.84
N GLY A 46 -1.00 1.13 -9.72
CA GLY A 46 -0.24 0.22 -8.86
C GLY A 46 -1.14 -0.56 -7.90
N THR A 47 -0.59 -1.59 -7.26
CA THR A 47 -1.32 -2.48 -6.34
C THR A 47 -2.04 -1.74 -5.22
N THR A 48 -1.37 -0.74 -4.60
CA THR A 48 -1.95 0.04 -3.50
C THR A 48 -3.14 0.89 -3.97
N ASP A 49 -3.04 1.48 -5.17
CA ASP A 49 -4.13 2.24 -5.79
C ASP A 49 -5.32 1.33 -6.12
N MET A 50 -5.05 0.18 -6.73
CA MET A 50 -6.10 -0.81 -7.03
C MET A 50 -6.80 -1.30 -5.76
N ALA A 51 -6.06 -1.58 -4.70
CA ALA A 51 -6.60 -1.98 -3.40
C ALA A 51 -7.50 -0.88 -2.80
N ALA A 52 -7.06 0.37 -2.82
CA ALA A 52 -7.85 1.50 -2.33
C ALA A 52 -9.16 1.67 -3.12
N ARG A 53 -9.10 1.60 -4.46
CA ARG A 53 -10.30 1.71 -5.32
C ARG A 53 -11.26 0.53 -5.15
N MET A 54 -10.73 -0.67 -4.93
CA MET A 54 -11.54 -1.86 -4.68
C MET A 54 -12.41 -1.72 -3.42
N ILE A 55 -11.92 -1.06 -2.38
CA ILE A 55 -12.68 -0.87 -1.14
C ILE A 55 -13.49 0.44 -1.12
N ALA A 56 -13.16 1.44 -1.95
CA ALA A 56 -13.78 2.77 -1.89
C ALA A 56 -15.30 2.73 -2.08
N ASP A 57 -15.79 2.06 -3.10
CA ASP A 57 -17.23 1.97 -3.40
C ASP A 57 -18.01 1.18 -2.34
N PRO A 58 -17.61 -0.05 -1.94
CA PRO A 58 -18.29 -0.76 -0.86
C PRO A 58 -18.25 0.02 0.46
N LEU A 59 -17.14 0.65 0.79
CA LEU A 59 -17.01 1.45 2.00
C LEU A 59 -17.89 2.70 1.96
N SER A 60 -17.98 3.38 0.82
CA SER A 60 -18.88 4.52 0.61
C SER A 60 -20.35 4.13 0.84
N LYS A 61 -20.77 2.96 0.33
CA LYS A 61 -22.13 2.43 0.54
C LYS A 61 -22.38 2.10 2.01
N ALA A 62 -21.42 1.46 2.68
CA ALA A 62 -21.56 1.08 4.08
C ALA A 62 -21.60 2.30 5.02
N LEU A 63 -20.82 3.34 4.73
CA LEU A 63 -20.72 4.55 5.53
C LEU A 63 -21.83 5.60 5.20
N GLY A 64 -22.50 5.46 4.07
CA GLY A 64 -23.48 6.45 3.60
C GLY A 64 -22.87 7.81 3.23
N LYS A 65 -21.54 7.87 3.03
CA LYS A 65 -20.78 9.06 2.65
C LYS A 65 -19.75 8.72 1.57
N PRO A 66 -19.37 9.69 0.71
CA PRO A 66 -18.34 9.44 -0.30
C PRO A 66 -17.01 9.00 0.31
N VAL A 67 -16.37 8.03 -0.32
CA VAL A 67 -14.98 7.64 -0.04
C VAL A 67 -14.14 7.99 -1.27
N VAL A 68 -13.20 8.91 -1.12
CA VAL A 68 -12.40 9.49 -2.21
C VAL A 68 -10.98 8.94 -2.16
N VAL A 69 -10.49 8.48 -3.30
CA VAL A 69 -9.11 7.99 -3.44
C VAL A 69 -8.23 9.10 -4.00
N GLU A 70 -7.17 9.44 -3.28
CA GLU A 70 -6.20 10.47 -3.66
C GLU A 70 -4.78 9.92 -3.67
N ASN A 71 -4.12 9.90 -4.82
CA ASN A 71 -2.74 9.43 -4.96
C ASN A 71 -1.74 10.53 -4.57
N ARG A 72 -0.83 10.21 -3.65
CA ARG A 72 0.29 11.07 -3.19
C ARG A 72 1.59 10.27 -3.24
N PRO A 73 2.10 9.98 -4.45
CA PRO A 73 3.29 9.16 -4.62
C PRO A 73 4.58 9.88 -4.23
N GLY A 74 5.65 9.08 -4.05
CA GLY A 74 7.02 9.58 -3.89
C GLY A 74 7.59 9.41 -2.49
N GLY A 75 8.94 9.52 -2.41
CA GLY A 75 9.70 9.32 -1.18
C GLY A 75 9.49 7.95 -0.55
N SER A 76 9.28 6.90 -1.36
CA SER A 76 8.95 5.55 -0.88
C SER A 76 7.82 5.57 0.14
N GLY A 77 6.71 6.25 -0.20
CA GLY A 77 5.53 6.39 0.63
C GLY A 77 5.59 7.52 1.67
N ALA A 78 6.73 8.16 1.88
CA ALA A 78 6.89 9.17 2.92
C ALA A 78 6.05 10.44 2.68
N ILE A 79 5.75 10.80 1.42
CA ILE A 79 4.91 11.95 1.10
C ILE A 79 3.48 11.70 1.60
N ALA A 80 2.86 10.57 1.23
CA ALA A 80 1.53 10.18 1.69
C ALA A 80 1.45 10.06 3.22
N ALA A 81 2.42 9.35 3.81
CA ALA A 81 2.51 9.19 5.26
C ALA A 81 2.58 10.56 5.98
N SER A 82 3.36 11.51 5.45
CA SER A 82 3.46 12.85 6.02
C SER A 82 2.17 13.68 5.89
N VAL A 83 1.37 13.46 4.86
CA VAL A 83 0.05 14.10 4.71
C VAL A 83 -0.88 13.60 5.80
N VAL A 84 -0.98 12.28 5.98
CA VAL A 84 -1.89 11.68 6.97
C VAL A 84 -1.44 11.97 8.40
N LYS A 85 -0.12 11.90 8.69
CA LYS A 85 0.43 12.29 9.99
C LYS A 85 0.02 13.70 10.43
N ARG A 86 -0.10 14.65 9.49
CA ARG A 86 -0.51 16.04 9.78
C ARG A 86 -2.02 16.24 9.82
N ALA A 87 -2.80 15.27 9.34
CA ALA A 87 -4.25 15.32 9.38
C ALA A 87 -4.77 15.15 10.82
N LYS A 88 -6.02 15.56 11.06
CA LYS A 88 -6.68 15.27 12.34
C LYS A 88 -6.90 13.76 12.48
N PRO A 89 -6.70 13.18 13.67
CA PRO A 89 -6.93 11.75 13.91
C PRO A 89 -8.42 11.46 14.16
N ASP A 90 -9.28 11.92 13.26
CA ASP A 90 -10.74 11.87 13.36
C ASP A 90 -11.38 10.83 12.42
N GLY A 91 -10.56 10.07 11.69
CA GLY A 91 -11.00 9.01 10.79
C GLY A 91 -11.37 9.48 9.39
N TYR A 92 -11.32 10.78 9.07
CA TYR A 92 -11.67 11.28 7.73
C TYR A 92 -10.52 11.26 6.73
N THR A 93 -9.27 11.12 7.20
CA THR A 93 -8.09 11.00 6.34
C THR A 93 -7.32 9.73 6.71
N LEU A 94 -7.36 8.75 5.82
CA LEU A 94 -6.76 7.44 6.04
C LEU A 94 -5.60 7.21 5.07
N LEU A 95 -4.53 6.57 5.57
CA LEU A 95 -3.40 6.15 4.74
C LEU A 95 -3.65 4.76 4.20
N VAL A 96 -3.60 4.60 2.88
CA VAL A 96 -3.51 3.31 2.22
C VAL A 96 -2.08 3.14 1.71
N GLN A 97 -1.35 2.27 2.37
CA GLN A 97 0.08 2.13 2.16
C GLN A 97 0.48 0.67 2.04
N TYR A 98 1.47 0.43 1.20
CA TYR A 98 2.12 -0.85 1.08
C TYR A 98 2.98 -1.13 2.33
N SER A 99 2.93 -2.36 2.86
CA SER A 99 3.60 -2.70 4.12
C SER A 99 5.10 -2.39 4.11
N GLY A 100 5.79 -2.60 2.98
CA GLY A 100 7.20 -2.28 2.84
C GLY A 100 7.55 -0.82 3.14
N TYR A 101 6.68 0.11 2.76
CA TYR A 101 6.89 1.52 3.07
C TYR A 101 6.77 1.85 4.56
N GLN A 102 5.99 1.06 5.29
CA GLN A 102 5.81 1.23 6.73
C GLN A 102 6.91 0.55 7.54
N VAL A 103 7.31 -0.68 7.15
CA VAL A 103 8.18 -1.52 7.98
C VAL A 103 9.63 -1.63 7.45
N ILE A 104 9.89 -1.31 6.18
CA ILE A 104 11.24 -1.42 5.58
C ILE A 104 11.84 -0.03 5.33
N THR A 105 11.10 0.84 4.65
CA THR A 105 11.61 2.16 4.24
C THR A 105 12.23 2.97 5.39
N PRO A 106 11.69 3.03 6.63
CA PRO A 106 12.29 3.77 7.73
C PRO A 106 13.69 3.29 8.15
N HIS A 107 14.03 2.04 7.80
CA HIS A 107 15.36 1.46 8.08
C HIS A 107 16.38 1.68 6.96
N VAL A 108 15.90 2.06 5.76
CA VAL A 108 16.75 2.22 4.56
C VAL A 108 16.95 3.69 4.21
N VAL A 109 15.93 4.53 4.40
CA VAL A 109 15.98 5.96 4.11
C VAL A 109 15.43 6.77 5.29
N LYS A 110 15.92 8.01 5.45
CA LYS A 110 15.44 8.91 6.48
C LYS A 110 14.01 9.36 6.13
N VAL A 111 13.05 9.06 7.02
CA VAL A 111 11.65 9.48 6.91
C VAL A 111 11.29 10.47 8.02
N ALA A 112 10.26 11.30 7.80
CA ALA A 112 9.79 12.31 8.75
C ALA A 112 8.62 11.81 9.63
N PHE A 113 8.45 10.50 9.75
CA PHE A 113 7.40 9.88 10.58
C PHE A 113 7.93 8.69 11.36
N ASP A 114 7.30 8.41 12.49
CA ASP A 114 7.47 7.17 13.25
C ASP A 114 6.40 6.16 12.79
N PRO A 115 6.78 5.00 12.25
CA PRO A 115 5.83 4.05 11.68
C PRO A 115 4.87 3.43 12.72
N ILE A 116 5.22 3.49 14.01
CA ILE A 116 4.43 2.90 15.10
C ILE A 116 3.61 3.97 15.82
N LYS A 117 4.22 5.13 16.14
CA LYS A 117 3.60 6.14 17.02
C LYS A 117 2.69 7.11 16.26
N ASP A 118 2.98 7.38 14.99
CA ASP A 118 2.26 8.41 14.23
C ASP A 118 0.99 7.87 13.54
N PHE A 119 0.74 6.55 13.59
CA PHE A 119 -0.39 5.92 12.91
C PHE A 119 -1.10 4.91 13.80
N ALA A 120 -2.44 4.89 13.71
CA ALA A 120 -3.27 3.84 14.26
C ALA A 120 -3.67 2.86 13.13
N PRO A 121 -3.28 1.58 13.18
CA PRO A 121 -3.68 0.61 12.15
C PRO A 121 -5.19 0.37 12.21
N VAL A 122 -5.84 0.34 11.05
CA VAL A 122 -7.29 0.13 10.92
C VAL A 122 -7.59 -1.28 10.42
N ALA A 123 -7.09 -1.64 9.24
CA ALA A 123 -7.34 -2.95 8.64
C ALA A 123 -6.24 -3.32 7.63
N ASN A 124 -6.09 -4.61 7.41
CA ASN A 124 -5.34 -5.14 6.28
C ASN A 124 -6.30 -5.35 5.11
N ILE A 125 -6.06 -4.67 3.98
CA ILE A 125 -6.95 -4.70 2.82
C ILE A 125 -6.70 -5.96 1.99
N LEU A 126 -5.43 -6.31 1.76
CA LEU A 126 -5.04 -7.52 1.05
C LEU A 126 -3.64 -7.97 1.46
N VAL A 127 -3.40 -9.25 1.30
CA VAL A 127 -2.07 -9.88 1.37
C VAL A 127 -1.88 -10.66 0.08
N ALA A 128 -0.75 -10.47 -0.57
CA ALA A 128 -0.46 -11.17 -1.81
C ALA A 128 1.06 -11.37 -1.99
N PRO A 129 1.49 -12.55 -2.46
CA PRO A 129 2.87 -12.75 -2.85
C PRO A 129 3.22 -11.91 -4.07
N GLN A 130 4.51 -11.71 -4.31
CA GLN A 130 4.99 -11.08 -5.52
C GLN A 130 5.13 -12.10 -6.65
N VAL A 131 5.00 -11.62 -7.89
CA VAL A 131 5.32 -12.37 -9.11
C VAL A 131 6.60 -11.79 -9.67
N ILE A 132 7.58 -12.63 -9.92
CA ILE A 132 8.82 -12.30 -10.62
C ILE A 132 8.52 -12.34 -12.10
N VAL A 133 8.59 -11.21 -12.78
CA VAL A 133 8.30 -11.10 -14.21
C VAL A 133 9.44 -10.47 -14.98
N VAL A 134 9.62 -10.92 -16.22
CA VAL A 134 10.59 -10.37 -17.17
C VAL A 134 9.89 -9.97 -18.48
N ARG A 135 10.52 -9.10 -19.27
CA ARG A 135 10.09 -8.86 -20.65
C ARG A 135 10.29 -10.13 -21.51
N PRO A 136 9.39 -10.42 -22.47
CA PRO A 136 9.33 -11.73 -23.12
C PRO A 136 10.44 -11.98 -24.16
N ASP A 137 11.12 -10.96 -24.62
CA ASP A 137 12.20 -11.03 -25.62
C ASP A 137 13.54 -11.50 -25.02
N LEU A 138 13.67 -11.51 -23.68
CA LEU A 138 14.83 -12.11 -23.03
C LEU A 138 14.84 -13.65 -23.21
N PRO A 139 16.01 -14.26 -23.39
CA PRO A 139 16.17 -15.72 -23.49
C PRO A 139 16.07 -16.40 -22.12
N ILE A 140 15.07 -16.00 -21.30
CA ILE A 140 14.87 -16.39 -19.91
C ILE A 140 13.43 -16.86 -19.77
N LYS A 141 13.23 -18.12 -19.35
CA LYS A 141 11.91 -18.74 -19.20
C LYS A 141 11.62 -19.19 -17.78
N THR A 142 12.65 -19.32 -16.95
CA THR A 142 12.56 -19.82 -15.58
C THR A 142 13.43 -18.98 -14.63
N LEU A 143 13.16 -19.04 -13.33
CA LEU A 143 13.98 -18.36 -12.33
C LEU A 143 15.44 -18.86 -12.31
N PRO A 144 15.73 -20.18 -12.42
CA PRO A 144 17.10 -20.65 -12.57
C PRO A 144 17.81 -20.11 -13.82
N GLU A 145 17.11 -19.98 -14.95
CA GLU A 145 17.67 -19.37 -16.17
C GLU A 145 17.96 -17.87 -15.97
N LEU A 146 17.10 -17.13 -15.26
CA LEU A 146 17.37 -15.74 -14.89
C LEU A 146 18.70 -15.62 -14.13
N VAL A 147 18.89 -16.45 -13.12
CA VAL A 147 20.12 -16.43 -12.31
C VAL A 147 21.34 -16.83 -13.15
N SER A 148 21.20 -17.84 -13.99
CA SER A 148 22.29 -18.28 -14.88
C SER A 148 22.68 -17.18 -15.88
N TYR A 149 21.67 -16.50 -16.44
CA TYR A 149 21.90 -15.38 -17.35
C TYR A 149 22.57 -14.19 -16.64
N ALA A 150 22.09 -13.82 -15.46
CA ALA A 150 22.67 -12.72 -14.67
C ALA A 150 24.14 -13.00 -14.27
N ARG A 151 24.46 -14.25 -13.93
CA ARG A 151 25.86 -14.65 -13.63
C ARG A 151 26.78 -14.55 -14.84
N ALA A 152 26.29 -14.95 -16.01
CA ALA A 152 27.05 -14.85 -17.26
C ALA A 152 27.16 -13.42 -17.78
N ASN A 153 26.31 -12.50 -17.32
CA ASN A 153 26.21 -11.13 -17.80
C ASN A 153 26.06 -10.15 -16.61
N PRO A 154 27.05 -10.01 -15.72
CA PRO A 154 26.95 -9.15 -14.54
C PRO A 154 26.67 -7.71 -14.95
N GLY A 155 25.75 -7.05 -14.22
CA GLY A 155 25.33 -5.66 -14.45
C GLY A 155 24.52 -5.39 -15.72
N LYS A 156 24.26 -6.39 -16.59
CA LYS A 156 23.49 -6.19 -17.82
C LYS A 156 21.98 -6.15 -17.60
N LEU A 157 21.45 -6.92 -16.64
CA LEU A 157 20.04 -6.89 -16.32
C LEU A 157 19.72 -5.74 -15.39
N THR A 158 18.52 -5.18 -15.57
CA THR A 158 17.96 -4.14 -14.72
C THR A 158 16.65 -4.61 -14.10
N TYR A 159 16.40 -4.25 -12.84
CA TYR A 159 15.09 -4.47 -12.23
C TYR A 159 14.46 -3.18 -11.73
N ALA A 160 13.15 -3.03 -11.99
CA ALA A 160 12.36 -1.90 -11.53
C ALA A 160 11.75 -2.19 -10.15
N SER A 161 11.73 -1.17 -9.30
CA SER A 161 11.00 -1.19 -8.02
C SER A 161 10.11 0.04 -7.85
N SER A 162 9.23 0.02 -6.87
CA SER A 162 8.42 1.19 -6.49
C SER A 162 9.15 2.20 -5.60
N GLY A 163 10.50 2.12 -5.56
CA GLY A 163 11.38 3.03 -4.85
C GLY A 163 12.31 2.34 -3.85
N ASN A 164 13.30 3.09 -3.38
CA ASN A 164 14.26 2.63 -2.39
C ASN A 164 13.56 2.21 -1.08
N GLY A 165 13.88 1.03 -0.55
CA GLY A 165 13.23 0.49 0.64
C GLY A 165 11.84 -0.10 0.40
N SER A 166 11.38 -0.20 -0.86
CA SER A 166 10.19 -0.97 -1.20
C SER A 166 10.45 -2.47 -1.08
N LEU A 167 9.38 -3.27 -0.98
CA LEU A 167 9.52 -4.72 -0.96
C LEU A 167 10.14 -5.25 -2.26
N GLN A 168 9.83 -4.64 -3.41
CA GLN A 168 10.48 -4.99 -4.68
C GLN A 168 11.99 -4.78 -4.64
N HIS A 169 12.45 -3.67 -4.05
CA HIS A 169 13.87 -3.42 -3.85
C HIS A 169 14.50 -4.52 -2.99
N VAL A 170 13.89 -4.81 -1.83
CA VAL A 170 14.40 -5.85 -0.92
C VAL A 170 14.37 -7.24 -1.57
N THR A 171 13.36 -7.56 -2.38
CA THR A 171 13.30 -8.82 -3.14
C THR A 171 14.46 -8.92 -4.14
N GLY A 172 14.75 -7.84 -4.86
CA GLY A 172 15.89 -7.78 -5.77
C GLY A 172 17.22 -8.00 -5.06
N GLU A 173 17.43 -7.31 -3.94
CA GLU A 173 18.64 -7.45 -3.11
C GLU A 173 18.76 -8.85 -2.50
N LEU A 174 17.63 -9.45 -2.10
CA LEU A 174 17.62 -10.83 -1.60
C LEU A 174 18.07 -11.82 -2.68
N ILE A 175 17.57 -11.66 -3.92
CA ILE A 175 18.00 -12.47 -5.06
C ILE A 175 19.49 -12.23 -5.35
N HIS A 176 19.94 -10.97 -5.37
CA HIS A 176 21.33 -10.60 -5.53
C HIS A 176 22.23 -11.35 -4.53
N GLN A 177 21.89 -11.30 -3.24
CA GLN A 177 22.67 -11.94 -2.18
C GLN A 177 22.63 -13.47 -2.25
N LEU A 178 21.43 -14.07 -2.36
CA LEU A 178 21.27 -15.53 -2.37
C LEU A 178 21.89 -16.18 -3.61
N ALA A 179 21.67 -15.57 -4.77
CA ALA A 179 22.14 -16.11 -6.03
C ALA A 179 23.56 -15.64 -6.42
N ARG A 180 24.12 -14.65 -5.71
CA ARG A 180 25.41 -13.99 -6.02
C ARG A 180 25.43 -13.50 -7.47
N VAL A 181 24.43 -12.70 -7.85
CA VAL A 181 24.29 -12.09 -9.16
C VAL A 181 24.32 -10.58 -9.05
N ASP A 182 24.67 -9.90 -10.15
CA ASP A 182 24.63 -8.45 -10.25
C ASP A 182 23.53 -8.04 -11.22
N ILE A 183 22.45 -7.43 -10.67
CA ILE A 183 21.29 -6.91 -11.41
C ILE A 183 21.05 -5.48 -10.96
N THR A 184 21.12 -4.52 -11.88
CA THR A 184 21.06 -3.10 -11.56
C THR A 184 19.64 -2.67 -11.13
N HIS A 185 19.53 -2.03 -9.96
CA HIS A 185 18.28 -1.50 -9.45
C HIS A 185 17.89 -0.18 -10.11
N VAL A 186 16.63 -0.05 -10.55
CA VAL A 186 16.05 1.18 -11.09
C VAL A 186 14.80 1.56 -10.27
N PRO A 187 14.89 2.58 -9.39
CA PRO A 187 13.76 2.99 -8.54
C PRO A 187 12.78 3.91 -9.28
N TYR A 188 11.47 3.65 -9.12
CA TYR A 188 10.36 4.46 -9.59
C TYR A 188 9.54 5.04 -8.43
N LYS A 189 8.62 5.97 -8.72
CA LYS A 189 7.71 6.56 -7.71
C LYS A 189 6.53 5.64 -7.35
N GLY A 190 6.45 4.45 -7.97
CA GLY A 190 5.39 3.47 -7.74
C GLY A 190 5.46 2.33 -8.74
N THR A 191 4.55 1.34 -8.61
CA THR A 191 4.53 0.15 -9.48
C THR A 191 4.03 0.47 -10.89
N GLY A 192 3.11 1.44 -11.05
CA GLY A 192 2.56 1.82 -12.36
C GLY A 192 3.63 2.24 -13.37
N PRO A 193 4.43 3.29 -13.08
CA PRO A 193 5.54 3.72 -13.94
C PRO A 193 6.58 2.61 -14.18
N ALA A 194 6.89 1.79 -13.17
CA ALA A 194 7.80 0.65 -13.31
C ALA A 194 7.31 -0.38 -14.36
N ILE A 195 6.02 -0.71 -14.33
CA ILE A 195 5.42 -1.62 -15.33
C ILE A 195 5.42 -0.98 -16.72
N THR A 196 5.14 0.32 -16.83
CA THR A 196 5.17 1.03 -18.11
C THR A 196 6.54 0.93 -18.78
N ASP A 197 7.60 1.15 -18.04
CA ASP A 197 8.97 1.09 -18.53
C ASP A 197 9.42 -0.36 -18.81
N LEU A 198 8.93 -1.34 -18.04
CA LEU A 198 9.15 -2.74 -18.33
C LEU A 198 8.49 -3.17 -19.65
N LEU A 199 7.26 -2.72 -19.92
CA LEU A 199 6.56 -2.96 -21.18
C LEU A 199 7.21 -2.24 -22.36
N GLY A 200 7.83 -1.10 -22.11
CA GLY A 200 8.60 -0.32 -23.08
C GLY A 200 10.01 -0.85 -23.34
N GLY A 201 10.48 -1.86 -22.56
CA GLY A 201 11.81 -2.42 -22.70
C GLY A 201 12.94 -1.56 -22.09
N ASN A 202 12.61 -0.52 -21.32
CA ASN A 202 13.57 0.36 -20.64
C ASN A 202 14.19 -0.31 -19.40
N VAL A 203 13.53 -1.33 -18.86
CA VAL A 203 14.02 -2.21 -17.79
C VAL A 203 13.67 -3.66 -18.12
N ASP A 204 14.36 -4.63 -17.52
CA ASP A 204 14.28 -6.04 -17.91
C ASP A 204 13.29 -6.85 -17.08
N MET A 205 13.09 -6.49 -15.82
CA MET A 205 12.26 -7.24 -14.89
C MET A 205 11.68 -6.39 -13.76
N THR A 206 10.70 -6.93 -13.07
CA THR A 206 10.20 -6.38 -11.80
C THR A 206 9.66 -7.50 -10.90
N PHE A 207 9.42 -7.14 -9.64
CA PHE A 207 8.78 -7.96 -8.63
C PHE A 207 7.55 -7.20 -8.12
N THR A 208 6.36 -7.72 -8.29
CA THR A 208 5.15 -7.05 -7.76
C THR A 208 4.01 -8.05 -7.62
N THR A 209 2.96 -7.67 -6.92
CA THR A 209 1.77 -8.52 -6.78
C THR A 209 1.05 -8.72 -8.11
N ALA A 210 0.26 -9.78 -8.22
CA ALA A 210 -0.37 -10.18 -9.48
C ALA A 210 -1.33 -9.15 -10.11
N PRO A 211 -2.19 -8.40 -9.36
CA PRO A 211 -3.26 -7.60 -9.97
C PRO A 211 -2.83 -6.71 -11.14
N PRO A 212 -1.79 -5.86 -11.03
CA PRO A 212 -1.38 -5.01 -12.15
C PRO A 212 -0.70 -5.77 -13.30
N LEU A 213 -0.34 -7.03 -13.12
CA LEU A 213 0.35 -7.85 -14.12
C LEU A 213 -0.57 -8.76 -14.94
N ILE A 214 -1.78 -9.07 -14.41
CA ILE A 214 -2.66 -10.12 -14.96
C ILE A 214 -2.90 -9.93 -16.47
N GLY A 215 -3.30 -8.74 -16.90
CA GLY A 215 -3.56 -8.44 -18.30
C GLY A 215 -2.32 -8.59 -19.20
N HIS A 216 -1.18 -8.16 -18.71
CA HIS A 216 0.09 -8.19 -19.46
C HIS A 216 0.66 -9.61 -19.58
N ILE A 217 0.51 -10.42 -18.54
CA ILE A 217 0.93 -11.82 -18.56
C ILE A 217 0.01 -12.63 -19.51
N LYS A 218 -1.33 -12.47 -19.36
CA LYS A 218 -2.30 -13.17 -20.24
C LYS A 218 -2.15 -12.80 -21.71
N SER A 219 -1.74 -11.58 -22.03
CA SER A 219 -1.49 -11.14 -23.42
C SER A 219 -0.07 -11.45 -23.92
N GLY A 220 0.77 -12.13 -23.12
CA GLY A 220 2.15 -12.48 -23.49
C GLY A 220 3.13 -11.30 -23.51
N LYS A 221 2.72 -10.11 -23.05
CA LYS A 221 3.58 -8.91 -22.96
C LYS A 221 4.59 -8.98 -21.83
N LEU A 222 4.34 -9.81 -20.81
CA LEU A 222 5.26 -10.11 -19.72
C LEU A 222 5.30 -11.62 -19.51
N ARG A 223 6.46 -12.14 -19.10
CA ARG A 223 6.66 -13.55 -18.76
C ARG A 223 6.85 -13.70 -17.26
N PRO A 224 5.95 -14.42 -16.56
CA PRO A 224 6.15 -14.76 -15.15
C PRO A 224 7.16 -15.90 -15.05
N LEU A 225 8.05 -15.81 -14.05
CA LEU A 225 9.08 -16.84 -13.80
C LEU A 225 8.79 -17.63 -12.51
N ALA A 226 8.30 -16.95 -11.47
CA ALA A 226 7.95 -17.55 -10.19
C ALA A 226 7.04 -16.62 -9.36
N VAL A 227 6.35 -17.20 -8.40
CA VAL A 227 5.63 -16.51 -7.31
C VAL A 227 6.45 -16.64 -6.04
N THR A 228 6.67 -15.55 -5.30
CA THR A 228 7.43 -15.59 -4.04
C THR A 228 6.68 -16.37 -2.95
N GLY A 229 7.44 -17.04 -2.07
CA GLY A 229 6.87 -17.82 -0.97
C GLY A 229 6.39 -19.23 -1.39
N ASN A 230 5.42 -19.74 -0.63
CA ASN A 230 4.92 -21.11 -0.76
C ASN A 230 3.46 -21.20 -1.26
N VAL A 231 2.80 -20.07 -1.51
CA VAL A 231 1.40 -20.02 -1.94
C VAL A 231 1.31 -19.78 -3.44
N ALA A 232 0.82 -20.77 -4.17
CA ALA A 232 0.55 -20.64 -5.59
C ALA A 232 -0.63 -19.68 -5.86
N LEU A 233 -0.57 -18.96 -6.98
CA LEU A 233 -1.64 -18.06 -7.40
C LEU A 233 -2.64 -18.80 -8.30
N ALA A 234 -3.90 -18.84 -7.91
CA ALA A 234 -4.96 -19.44 -8.73
C ALA A 234 -5.09 -18.78 -10.12
N THR A 235 -4.70 -17.50 -10.26
CA THR A 235 -4.68 -16.77 -11.52
C THR A 235 -3.59 -17.25 -12.49
N PHE A 236 -2.52 -17.85 -11.94
CA PHE A 236 -1.34 -18.36 -12.67
C PHE A 236 -0.93 -19.74 -12.12
N PRO A 237 -1.77 -20.79 -12.31
CA PRO A 237 -1.54 -22.10 -11.69
C PRO A 237 -0.25 -22.80 -12.18
N ASP A 238 0.20 -22.47 -13.38
CA ASP A 238 1.40 -23.05 -13.99
C ASP A 238 2.70 -22.33 -13.59
N VAL A 239 2.61 -21.20 -12.87
CA VAL A 239 3.78 -20.46 -12.41
C VAL A 239 4.25 -21.03 -11.06
N PRO A 240 5.48 -21.58 -10.99
CA PRO A 240 5.95 -22.21 -9.77
C PRO A 240 6.15 -21.20 -8.65
N THR A 241 6.03 -21.64 -7.40
CA THR A 241 6.44 -20.86 -6.23
C THR A 241 7.96 -20.94 -6.04
N THR A 242 8.57 -19.92 -5.46
CA THR A 242 10.01 -19.96 -5.13
C THR A 242 10.32 -21.08 -4.14
N ALA A 243 9.39 -21.41 -3.24
CA ALA A 243 9.53 -22.55 -2.31
C ALA A 243 9.60 -23.91 -3.03
N SER A 244 9.01 -24.04 -4.22
CA SER A 244 9.07 -25.27 -5.02
C SER A 244 10.32 -25.39 -5.91
N ILE A 245 11.13 -24.33 -5.98
CA ILE A 245 12.34 -24.29 -6.82
C ILE A 245 13.56 -24.46 -5.94
N LYS A 246 14.28 -25.59 -6.10
CA LYS A 246 15.47 -25.93 -5.30
C LYS A 246 16.51 -24.81 -5.33
N GLY A 247 16.89 -24.33 -4.15
CA GLY A 247 17.86 -23.25 -3.94
C GLY A 247 17.26 -21.83 -3.88
N TYR A 248 15.93 -21.70 -4.02
CA TYR A 248 15.21 -20.43 -3.98
C TYR A 248 14.13 -20.36 -2.89
N GLU A 249 14.07 -21.34 -2.01
CA GLU A 249 13.07 -21.49 -0.95
C GLU A 249 13.06 -20.30 0.02
N LYS A 250 14.20 -19.63 0.16
CA LYS A 250 14.37 -18.45 1.03
C LYS A 250 13.84 -17.14 0.43
N ILE A 251 13.40 -17.15 -0.82
CA ILE A 251 12.76 -15.97 -1.43
C ILE A 251 11.28 -16.02 -1.04
N ASP A 252 11.00 -15.63 0.21
CA ASP A 252 9.69 -15.55 0.83
C ASP A 252 9.44 -14.10 1.28
N VAL A 253 8.78 -13.30 0.43
CA VAL A 253 8.59 -11.86 0.58
C VAL A 253 7.24 -11.42 0.03
#